data_81f324eb5443efac2dc93b21779f5d2c
#
_entry.id   81f324eb5443efac2dc93b21779f5d2c
#
_cell.length_a   1.000
_cell.length_b   1.000
_cell.length_c   1.000
_cell.angle_alpha   90.00
_cell.angle_beta   90.00
_cell.angle_gamma   90.00
#
_symmetry.space_group_name_H-M   'P 1'
#
loop_
_entity.id
_entity.type
_entity.pdbx_description
1 polymer ?
#
loop_
_entity_poly.entity_id
_entity_poly.type
_entity_poly.pdbx_seq_one_letter_code
_entity_poly.pdbx_strand_id
1 'polypeptide(L)'
;MSIFSRPYLLVALAFVAVVTGLLGGRRNPIDVEALRWLAQIRDSSPHLTSFVAILTQLGSAYATLGLGLAASFWLLWRRQRDKALLLVVAVAGERLVMDGLKLAIGRPRPPLEDIVAMPQSSSFPSGHSGNSMAVFVSIALIAAPPAWRKAAAMFAMLMSVLVGLTRPYLGVHWPSDVVGGWALGLLAAGIIFAWGQRSGAIEAQHDIVGRHLPPVRED
;
A
#
# COMPACT_ATOMS: atom_id res chain seq x y z
N MET A 1 -21.34 -4.92 4.39
CA MET A 1 -19.90 -5.30 4.43
C MET A 1 -19.14 -4.44 3.44
N SER A 2 -18.04 -3.82 3.86
CA SER A 2 -17.15 -3.09 2.96
C SER A 2 -16.48 -4.04 1.95
N ILE A 3 -16.20 -3.58 0.72
CA ILE A 3 -15.49 -4.35 -0.29
C ILE A 3 -14.11 -4.83 0.22
N PHE A 4 -13.47 -4.05 1.07
CA PHE A 4 -12.15 -4.35 1.65
C PHE A 4 -12.14 -5.48 2.69
N SER A 5 -13.30 -5.89 3.20
CA SER A 5 -13.43 -6.98 4.19
C SER A 5 -13.98 -8.28 3.59
N ARG A 6 -14.10 -8.37 2.27
CA ARG A 6 -14.61 -9.55 1.59
C ARG A 6 -13.52 -10.64 1.51
N PRO A 7 -13.75 -11.85 2.02
CA PRO A 7 -12.71 -12.88 2.11
C PRO A 7 -12.15 -13.28 0.75
N TYR A 8 -12.96 -13.32 -0.29
CA TYR A 8 -12.48 -13.64 -1.64
C TYR A 8 -11.49 -12.61 -2.20
N LEU A 9 -11.66 -11.32 -1.86
CA LEU A 9 -10.69 -10.29 -2.26
C LEU A 9 -9.34 -10.50 -1.56
N LEU A 10 -9.37 -10.81 -0.26
CA LEU A 10 -8.15 -11.08 0.51
C LEU A 10 -7.40 -12.29 -0.05
N VAL A 11 -8.14 -13.36 -0.42
CA VAL A 11 -7.56 -14.54 -1.07
C VAL A 11 -6.98 -14.19 -2.43
N ALA A 12 -7.67 -13.40 -3.25
CA ALA A 12 -7.17 -12.96 -4.54
C ALA A 12 -5.89 -12.14 -4.43
N LEU A 13 -5.81 -11.21 -3.46
CA LEU A 13 -4.61 -10.42 -3.22
C LEU A 13 -3.43 -11.28 -2.76
N ALA A 14 -3.67 -12.25 -1.87
CA ALA A 14 -2.64 -13.20 -1.45
C ALA A 14 -2.14 -14.03 -2.65
N PHE A 15 -3.05 -14.50 -3.50
CA PHE A 15 -2.71 -15.23 -4.72
C PHE A 15 -1.86 -14.38 -5.69
N VAL A 16 -2.26 -13.14 -5.95
CA VAL A 16 -1.48 -12.20 -6.79
C VAL A 16 -0.08 -12.01 -6.23
N ALA A 17 0.06 -11.80 -4.90
CA ALA A 17 1.35 -11.66 -4.27
C ALA A 17 2.23 -12.91 -4.45
N VAL A 18 1.67 -14.10 -4.28
CA VAL A 18 2.39 -15.37 -4.49
C VAL A 18 2.81 -15.54 -5.94
N VAL A 19 1.90 -15.35 -6.90
CA VAL A 19 2.19 -15.51 -8.33
C VAL A 19 3.28 -14.54 -8.79
N THR A 20 3.18 -13.25 -8.42
CA THR A 20 4.20 -12.27 -8.78
C THR A 20 5.53 -12.55 -8.08
N GLY A 21 5.50 -13.10 -6.86
CA GLY A 21 6.68 -13.54 -6.13
C GLY A 21 7.38 -14.74 -6.78
N LEU A 22 6.64 -15.67 -7.36
CA LEU A 22 7.21 -16.88 -7.98
C LEU A 22 7.66 -16.66 -9.44
N LEU A 23 6.84 -15.93 -10.23
CA LEU A 23 7.00 -15.85 -11.68
C LEU A 23 7.70 -14.57 -12.17
N GLY A 24 7.86 -13.55 -11.35
CA GLY A 24 8.45 -12.27 -11.74
C GLY A 24 9.97 -12.24 -11.74
N GLY A 25 10.53 -11.13 -12.23
CA GLY A 25 11.95 -10.82 -12.22
C GLY A 25 12.68 -11.16 -13.54
N ARG A 26 14.00 -11.36 -13.47
CA ARG A 26 14.89 -11.48 -14.64
C ARG A 26 14.46 -12.51 -15.69
N ARG A 27 13.78 -13.58 -15.28
CA ARG A 27 13.31 -14.64 -16.19
C ARG A 27 11.93 -14.35 -16.79
N ASN A 28 11.24 -13.31 -16.32
CA ASN A 28 9.93 -12.93 -16.82
C ASN A 28 10.08 -11.94 -17.99
N PRO A 29 9.68 -12.31 -19.21
CA PRO A 29 9.83 -11.46 -20.38
C PRO A 29 9.04 -10.15 -20.28
N ILE A 30 7.88 -10.17 -19.58
CA ILE A 30 7.06 -8.97 -19.38
C ILE A 30 7.80 -7.96 -18.49
N ASP A 31 8.42 -8.44 -17.41
CA ASP A 31 9.22 -7.58 -16.53
C ASP A 31 10.40 -6.94 -17.27
N VAL A 32 11.09 -7.74 -18.06
CA VAL A 32 12.28 -7.29 -18.82
C VAL A 32 11.89 -6.26 -19.88
N GLU A 33 10.85 -6.54 -20.67
CA GLU A 33 10.42 -5.66 -21.75
C GLU A 33 9.85 -4.34 -21.23
N ALA A 34 9.05 -4.40 -20.16
CA ALA A 34 8.54 -3.19 -19.53
C ALA A 34 9.65 -2.29 -18.99
N LEU A 35 10.72 -2.86 -18.40
CA LEU A 35 11.86 -2.06 -17.95
C LEU A 35 12.63 -1.42 -19.11
N ARG A 36 12.82 -2.14 -20.22
CA ARG A 36 13.47 -1.58 -21.42
C ARG A 36 12.70 -0.37 -21.97
N TRP A 37 11.39 -0.51 -22.10
CA TRP A 37 10.53 0.58 -22.54
C TRP A 37 10.58 1.79 -21.60
N LEU A 38 10.51 1.55 -20.27
CA LEU A 38 10.60 2.62 -19.29
C LEU A 38 11.99 3.28 -19.26
N ALA A 39 13.08 2.55 -19.52
CA ALA A 39 14.41 3.10 -19.64
C ALA A 39 14.49 4.11 -20.80
N GLN A 40 13.92 3.80 -21.96
CA GLN A 40 13.91 4.72 -23.11
C GLN A 40 13.20 6.04 -22.77
N ILE A 41 12.06 5.98 -22.03
CA ILE A 41 11.33 7.18 -21.58
C ILE A 41 12.18 7.97 -20.58
N ARG A 42 12.81 7.28 -19.62
CA ARG A 42 13.65 7.89 -18.60
C ARG A 42 14.81 8.66 -19.21
N ASP A 43 15.51 8.03 -20.15
CA ASP A 43 16.72 8.59 -20.78
C ASP A 43 16.39 9.79 -21.66
N SER A 44 15.19 9.84 -22.24
CA SER A 44 14.70 10.97 -23.05
C SER A 44 14.07 12.12 -22.26
N SER A 45 13.86 11.96 -20.94
CA SER A 45 13.04 12.90 -20.16
C SER A 45 13.64 13.24 -18.78
N PRO A 46 14.75 14.03 -18.71
CA PRO A 46 15.41 14.35 -17.43
C PRO A 46 14.51 15.05 -16.42
N HIS A 47 13.65 15.96 -16.88
CA HIS A 47 12.70 16.67 -15.99
C HIS A 47 11.67 15.72 -15.37
N LEU A 48 11.12 14.78 -16.15
CA LEU A 48 10.22 13.76 -15.65
C LEU A 48 10.94 12.86 -14.63
N THR A 49 12.19 12.50 -14.91
CA THR A 49 13.00 11.68 -13.99
C THR A 49 13.22 12.37 -12.66
N SER A 50 13.51 13.67 -12.66
CA SER A 50 13.64 14.46 -11.43
C SER A 50 12.33 14.51 -10.64
N PHE A 51 11.19 14.74 -11.30
CA PHE A 51 9.87 14.72 -10.67
C PHE A 51 9.55 13.35 -10.06
N VAL A 52 9.80 12.27 -10.80
CA VAL A 52 9.60 10.88 -10.35
C VAL A 52 10.48 10.56 -9.14
N ALA A 53 11.73 11.05 -9.12
CA ALA A 53 12.65 10.90 -7.99
C ALA A 53 12.16 11.61 -6.70
N ILE A 54 11.45 12.72 -6.84
CA ILE A 54 10.80 13.40 -5.70
C ILE A 54 9.55 12.63 -5.27
N LEU A 55 8.68 12.29 -6.23
CA LEU A 55 7.42 11.59 -5.95
C LEU A 55 7.64 10.27 -5.22
N THR A 56 8.67 9.52 -5.60
CA THR A 56 8.96 8.23 -4.97
C THR A 56 9.26 8.33 -3.48
N GLN A 57 9.72 9.49 -2.97
CA GLN A 57 10.02 9.69 -1.55
C GLN A 57 8.79 9.53 -0.65
N LEU A 58 7.59 9.77 -1.17
CA LEU A 58 6.34 9.54 -0.45
C LEU A 58 6.14 8.06 -0.06
N GLY A 59 6.74 7.13 -0.78
CA GLY A 59 6.71 5.69 -0.49
C GLY A 59 7.94 5.20 0.30
N SER A 60 8.88 6.07 0.64
CA SER A 60 10.04 5.66 1.42
C SER A 60 9.64 5.15 2.81
N ALA A 61 10.49 4.29 3.40
CA ALA A 61 10.23 3.76 4.74
C ALA A 61 10.11 4.89 5.79
N TYR A 62 10.91 5.94 5.67
CA TYR A 62 10.87 7.07 6.59
C TYR A 62 9.57 7.88 6.44
N ALA A 63 9.16 8.19 5.21
CA ALA A 63 7.94 8.97 4.96
C ALA A 63 6.69 8.21 5.41
N THR A 64 6.58 6.93 5.05
CA THR A 64 5.41 6.11 5.41
C THR A 64 5.35 5.82 6.91
N LEU A 65 6.48 5.53 7.55
CA LEU A 65 6.54 5.37 9.02
C LEU A 65 6.20 6.67 9.73
N GLY A 66 6.80 7.79 9.31
CA GLY A 66 6.49 9.11 9.87
C GLY A 66 5.01 9.48 9.76
N LEU A 67 4.41 9.24 8.58
CA LEU A 67 2.98 9.48 8.37
C LEU A 67 2.10 8.56 9.23
N GLY A 68 2.45 7.28 9.33
CA GLY A 68 1.75 6.31 10.18
C GLY A 68 1.80 6.70 11.66
N LEU A 69 2.97 7.11 12.15
CA LEU A 69 3.15 7.59 13.52
C LEU A 69 2.37 8.89 13.78
N ALA A 70 2.45 9.85 12.86
CA ALA A 70 1.70 11.11 12.99
C ALA A 70 0.19 10.89 13.02
N ALA A 71 -0.34 10.02 12.16
CA ALA A 71 -1.75 9.65 12.15
C ALA A 71 -2.16 8.90 13.43
N SER A 72 -1.31 7.99 13.92
CA SER A 72 -1.56 7.28 15.19
C SER A 72 -1.57 8.23 16.38
N PHE A 73 -0.61 9.16 16.43
CA PHE A 73 -0.57 10.20 17.46
C PHE A 73 -1.81 11.10 17.42
N TRP A 74 -2.23 11.53 16.22
CA TRP A 74 -3.46 12.31 16.06
C TRP A 74 -4.71 11.55 16.55
N LEU A 75 -4.82 10.25 16.26
CA LEU A 75 -5.90 9.41 16.77
C LEU A 75 -5.89 9.29 18.30
N LEU A 76 -4.69 9.16 18.91
CA LEU A 76 -4.53 9.17 20.37
C LEU A 76 -4.96 10.51 20.97
N TRP A 77 -4.56 11.62 20.37
CA TRP A 77 -4.99 12.95 20.79
C TRP A 77 -6.51 13.12 20.72
N ARG A 78 -7.13 12.54 19.67
CA ARG A 78 -8.60 12.45 19.51
C ARG A 78 -9.25 11.43 20.45
N ARG A 79 -8.49 10.82 21.36
CA ARG A 79 -8.93 9.77 22.31
C ARG A 79 -9.47 8.49 21.62
N GLN A 80 -9.10 8.23 20.38
CA GLN A 80 -9.49 7.05 19.59
C GLN A 80 -8.41 5.96 19.68
N ARG A 81 -8.18 5.44 20.91
CA ARG A 81 -7.06 4.52 21.21
C ARG A 81 -7.09 3.25 20.38
N ASP A 82 -8.28 2.67 20.17
CA ASP A 82 -8.44 1.42 19.43
C ASP A 82 -8.07 1.60 17.96
N LYS A 83 -8.46 2.71 17.34
CA LYS A 83 -8.06 3.06 15.96
C LYS A 83 -6.57 3.33 15.84
N ALA A 84 -5.97 3.99 16.84
CA ALA A 84 -4.54 4.21 16.85
C ALA A 84 -3.77 2.89 16.93
N LEU A 85 -4.20 1.97 17.80
CA LEU A 85 -3.59 0.65 17.90
C LEU A 85 -3.73 -0.15 16.60
N LEU A 86 -4.91 -0.16 15.98
CA LEU A 86 -5.12 -0.80 14.69
C LEU A 86 -4.15 -0.26 13.62
N LEU A 87 -3.96 1.06 13.57
CA LEU A 87 -3.04 1.67 12.61
C LEU A 87 -1.58 1.29 12.88
N VAL A 88 -1.15 1.28 14.13
CA VAL A 88 0.19 0.81 14.50
C VAL A 88 0.40 -0.65 14.09
N VAL A 89 -0.59 -1.52 14.36
CA VAL A 89 -0.53 -2.94 13.98
C VAL A 89 -0.49 -3.10 12.47
N ALA A 90 -1.25 -2.29 11.71
CA ALA A 90 -1.22 -2.30 10.25
C ALA A 90 0.18 -1.98 9.71
N VAL A 91 0.78 -0.88 10.19
CA VAL A 91 2.09 -0.39 9.73
C VAL A 91 3.22 -1.33 10.13
N ALA A 92 3.25 -1.76 11.39
CA ALA A 92 4.30 -2.64 11.90
C ALA A 92 4.18 -4.06 11.33
N GLY A 93 2.97 -4.60 11.26
CA GLY A 93 2.71 -5.95 10.74
C GLY A 93 3.04 -6.06 9.25
N GLU A 94 2.64 -5.08 8.44
CA GLU A 94 3.02 -5.04 7.03
C GLU A 94 4.54 -4.99 6.86
N ARG A 95 5.21 -4.14 7.62
CA ARG A 95 6.67 -4.03 7.56
C ARG A 95 7.37 -5.34 7.86
N LEU A 96 6.95 -6.04 8.92
CA LEU A 96 7.51 -7.35 9.29
C LEU A 96 7.29 -8.38 8.19
N VAL A 97 6.11 -8.43 7.59
CA VAL A 97 5.80 -9.33 6.47
C VAL A 97 6.67 -9.01 5.26
N MET A 98 6.80 -7.73 4.89
CA MET A 98 7.63 -7.30 3.75
C MET A 98 9.10 -7.66 3.94
N ASP A 99 9.67 -7.38 5.11
CA ASP A 99 11.07 -7.69 5.41
C ASP A 99 11.30 -9.21 5.47
N GLY A 100 10.37 -9.98 6.05
CA GLY A 100 10.40 -11.44 6.04
C GLY A 100 10.36 -12.05 4.64
N LEU A 101 9.48 -11.54 3.77
CA LEU A 101 9.40 -12.00 2.37
C LEU A 101 10.64 -11.62 1.56
N LYS A 102 11.25 -10.46 1.82
CA LYS A 102 12.52 -10.07 1.20
C LYS A 102 13.64 -11.07 1.53
N LEU A 103 13.73 -11.48 2.77
CA LEU A 103 14.71 -12.48 3.23
C LEU A 103 14.43 -13.86 2.63
N ALA A 104 13.16 -14.28 2.61
CA ALA A 104 12.76 -15.62 2.14
C ALA A 104 12.93 -15.79 0.62
N ILE A 105 12.61 -14.77 -0.18
CA ILE A 105 12.60 -14.86 -1.65
C ILE A 105 13.95 -14.50 -2.25
N GLY A 106 14.67 -13.53 -1.67
CA GLY A 106 16.02 -13.18 -2.10
C GLY A 106 16.15 -12.73 -3.57
N ARG A 107 15.08 -12.17 -4.18
CA ARG A 107 15.08 -11.83 -5.62
C ARG A 107 16.14 -10.78 -5.94
N PRO A 108 17.00 -11.01 -6.97
CA PRO A 108 17.93 -10.00 -7.44
C PRO A 108 17.19 -8.83 -8.10
N ARG A 109 17.74 -7.63 -7.93
CA ARG A 109 17.22 -6.42 -8.59
C ARG A 109 17.53 -6.42 -10.08
N PRO A 110 16.82 -5.57 -10.87
CA PRO A 110 17.22 -5.30 -12.24
C PRO A 110 18.68 -4.86 -12.30
N PRO A 111 19.45 -5.30 -13.31
CA PRO A 111 20.81 -4.79 -13.52
C PRO A 111 20.72 -3.31 -13.91
N LEU A 112 21.34 -2.45 -13.11
CA LEU A 112 21.41 -1.01 -13.34
C LEU A 112 22.82 -0.64 -13.72
N GLU A 113 23.02 -0.14 -14.91
CA GLU A 113 24.32 0.29 -15.38
C GLU A 113 24.72 1.68 -14.84
N ASP A 114 23.76 2.53 -14.39
CA ASP A 114 24.02 3.95 -14.12
C ASP A 114 23.34 4.56 -12.87
N ILE A 115 22.94 3.81 -11.84
CA ILE A 115 22.27 4.41 -10.69
C ILE A 115 23.10 4.37 -9.41
N VAL A 116 23.31 5.56 -8.86
CA VAL A 116 23.95 5.84 -7.57
C VAL A 116 23.28 5.08 -6.44
N ALA A 117 24.04 4.23 -5.74
CA ALA A 117 23.65 3.48 -4.54
C ALA A 117 22.50 2.48 -4.70
N MET A 118 22.83 1.25 -5.11
CA MET A 118 21.92 0.11 -5.04
C MET A 118 21.52 -0.19 -3.59
N PRO A 119 20.21 -0.26 -3.27
CA PRO A 119 19.78 -0.82 -2.00
C PRO A 119 20.24 -2.29 -1.91
N GLN A 120 20.91 -2.66 -0.83
CA GLN A 120 21.45 -4.02 -0.64
C GLN A 120 20.36 -5.08 -0.36
N SER A 121 19.08 -4.67 -0.22
CA SER A 121 17.97 -5.56 0.06
C SER A 121 17.41 -6.21 -1.20
N SER A 122 16.78 -7.41 -1.03
CA SER A 122 16.05 -8.13 -2.07
C SER A 122 15.05 -7.24 -2.84
N SER A 123 14.88 -7.52 -4.14
CA SER A 123 13.96 -6.78 -5.00
C SER A 123 12.51 -7.01 -4.65
N PHE A 124 12.10 -8.27 -4.43
CA PHE A 124 10.71 -8.62 -4.11
C PHE A 124 10.47 -8.75 -2.60
N PRO A 125 9.34 -8.26 -2.12
CA PRO A 125 8.42 -7.32 -2.77
C PRO A 125 8.95 -5.88 -2.72
N SER A 126 8.38 -4.98 -3.58
CA SER A 126 8.76 -3.57 -3.55
C SER A 126 8.27 -2.87 -2.28
N GLY A 127 9.22 -2.41 -1.45
CA GLY A 127 8.89 -1.74 -0.19
C GLY A 127 8.12 -0.42 -0.38
N HIS A 128 8.47 0.40 -1.39
CA HIS A 128 7.75 1.64 -1.67
C HIS A 128 6.29 1.38 -2.03
N SER A 129 6.04 0.35 -2.85
CA SER A 129 4.68 -0.02 -3.27
C SER A 129 3.85 -0.58 -2.11
N GLY A 130 4.43 -1.50 -1.33
CA GLY A 130 3.75 -2.12 -0.18
C GLY A 130 3.49 -1.12 0.94
N ASN A 131 4.55 -0.42 1.39
CA ASN A 131 4.44 0.55 2.49
C ASN A 131 3.43 1.67 2.17
N SER A 132 3.50 2.27 0.96
CA SER A 132 2.55 3.33 0.59
C SER A 132 1.11 2.80 0.54
N MET A 133 0.90 1.62 -0.04
CA MET A 133 -0.43 1.02 -0.13
C MET A 133 -0.98 0.67 1.26
N ALA A 134 -0.19 0.03 2.11
CA ALA A 134 -0.62 -0.33 3.45
C ALA A 134 -0.91 0.90 4.31
N VAL A 135 0.01 1.86 4.36
CA VAL A 135 -0.11 3.01 5.26
C VAL A 135 -1.20 3.98 4.79
N PHE A 136 -1.19 4.38 3.51
CA PHE A 136 -2.15 5.36 3.02
C PHE A 136 -3.57 4.83 3.06
N VAL A 137 -3.78 3.56 2.63
CA VAL A 137 -5.11 2.95 2.65
C VAL A 137 -5.58 2.67 4.07
N SER A 138 -4.69 2.23 4.99
CA SER A 138 -5.07 2.03 6.39
C SER A 138 -5.48 3.34 7.05
N ILE A 139 -4.74 4.43 6.83
CA ILE A 139 -5.12 5.76 7.36
C ILE A 139 -6.50 6.15 6.81
N ALA A 140 -6.72 6.01 5.51
CA ALA A 140 -8.01 6.35 4.88
C ALA A 140 -9.17 5.51 5.43
N LEU A 141 -8.98 4.22 5.64
CA LEU A 141 -10.03 3.32 6.13
C LEU A 141 -10.32 3.48 7.62
N ILE A 142 -9.28 3.79 8.44
CA ILE A 142 -9.38 3.83 9.90
C ILE A 142 -9.71 5.24 10.41
N ALA A 143 -9.03 6.26 9.86
CA ALA A 143 -9.08 7.62 10.37
C ALA A 143 -10.12 8.52 9.67
N ALA A 144 -10.45 8.24 8.39
CA ALA A 144 -11.40 9.08 7.67
C ALA A 144 -12.83 8.91 8.20
N PRO A 145 -13.63 10.00 8.22
CA PRO A 145 -15.06 9.94 8.53
C PRO A 145 -15.77 8.95 7.58
N PRO A 146 -16.80 8.23 8.07
CA PRO A 146 -17.50 7.23 7.27
C PRO A 146 -18.00 7.74 5.92
N ALA A 147 -18.51 8.97 5.86
CA ALA A 147 -18.99 9.59 4.61
C ALA A 147 -17.91 9.75 3.54
N TRP A 148 -16.67 10.00 3.94
CA TRP A 148 -15.52 10.24 3.05
C TRP A 148 -14.59 9.04 2.89
N ARG A 149 -14.79 7.98 3.68
CA ARG A 149 -13.89 6.81 3.76
C ARG A 149 -13.61 6.17 2.40
N LYS A 150 -14.65 6.01 1.58
CA LYS A 150 -14.50 5.41 0.24
C LYS A 150 -13.66 6.30 -0.67
N ALA A 151 -13.96 7.60 -0.72
CA ALA A 151 -13.21 8.56 -1.54
C ALA A 151 -11.75 8.67 -1.07
N ALA A 152 -11.53 8.74 0.24
CA ALA A 152 -10.19 8.76 0.83
C ALA A 152 -9.40 7.49 0.51
N ALA A 153 -10.01 6.31 0.58
CA ALA A 153 -9.37 5.05 0.22
C ALA A 153 -9.03 4.97 -1.28
N MET A 154 -9.90 5.45 -2.15
CA MET A 154 -9.64 5.53 -3.59
C MET A 154 -8.48 6.47 -3.90
N PHE A 155 -8.44 7.65 -3.26
CA PHE A 155 -7.33 8.59 -3.40
C PHE A 155 -6.02 8.00 -2.87
N ALA A 156 -6.03 7.34 -1.70
CA ALA A 156 -4.89 6.66 -1.13
C ALA A 156 -4.34 5.56 -2.04
N MET A 157 -5.22 4.76 -2.64
CA MET A 157 -4.84 3.74 -3.64
C MET A 157 -4.20 4.38 -4.87
N LEU A 158 -4.80 5.46 -5.41
CA LEU A 158 -4.24 6.18 -6.56
C LEU A 158 -2.84 6.69 -6.26
N MET A 159 -2.64 7.34 -5.13
CA MET A 159 -1.31 7.83 -4.70
C MET A 159 -0.30 6.69 -4.56
N SER A 160 -0.72 5.56 -3.99
CA SER A 160 0.15 4.38 -3.86
C SER A 160 0.49 3.74 -5.21
N VAL A 161 -0.45 3.75 -6.16
CA VAL A 161 -0.19 3.30 -7.53
C VAL A 161 0.85 4.21 -8.19
N LEU A 162 0.70 5.52 -8.10
CA LEU A 162 1.65 6.49 -8.65
C LEU A 162 3.05 6.29 -8.03
N VAL A 163 3.14 6.16 -6.71
CA VAL A 163 4.41 5.86 -6.01
C VAL A 163 5.01 4.55 -6.50
N GLY A 164 4.21 3.50 -6.61
CA GLY A 164 4.70 2.20 -7.09
C GLY A 164 5.24 2.25 -8.51
N LEU A 165 4.57 2.94 -9.43
CA LEU A 165 5.00 3.11 -10.82
C LEU A 165 6.35 3.84 -10.94
N THR A 166 6.72 4.66 -9.96
CA THR A 166 8.05 5.29 -9.95
C THR A 166 9.18 4.26 -9.89
N ARG A 167 8.93 3.05 -9.32
CA ARG A 167 10.01 2.10 -9.03
C ARG A 167 10.55 1.39 -10.27
N PRO A 168 9.72 0.84 -11.17
CA PRO A 168 10.20 0.31 -12.44
C PRO A 168 10.66 1.43 -13.38
N TYR A 169 10.04 2.63 -13.35
CA TYR A 169 10.52 3.78 -14.10
C TYR A 169 11.96 4.15 -13.72
N LEU A 170 12.29 4.18 -12.43
CA LEU A 170 13.65 4.40 -11.94
C LEU A 170 14.57 3.16 -12.11
N GLY A 171 14.06 2.04 -12.61
CA GLY A 171 14.81 0.82 -12.87
C GLY A 171 15.19 0.02 -11.63
N VAL A 172 14.74 0.39 -10.43
CA VAL A 172 15.17 -0.19 -9.13
C VAL A 172 14.40 -1.43 -8.70
N HIS A 173 13.26 -1.72 -9.35
CA HIS A 173 12.40 -2.87 -9.11
C HIS A 173 11.80 -3.41 -10.41
N TRP A 174 11.54 -4.70 -10.44
CA TRP A 174 10.74 -5.33 -11.49
C TRP A 174 9.27 -4.90 -11.36
N PRO A 175 8.51 -4.73 -12.48
CA PRO A 175 7.06 -4.48 -12.42
C PRO A 175 6.31 -5.47 -11.53
N SER A 176 6.65 -6.75 -11.58
CA SER A 176 6.06 -7.78 -10.69
C SER A 176 6.34 -7.56 -9.20
N ASP A 177 7.49 -6.97 -8.82
CA ASP A 177 7.77 -6.60 -7.42
C ASP A 177 6.79 -5.54 -6.93
N VAL A 178 6.44 -4.61 -7.81
CA VAL A 178 5.51 -3.52 -7.53
C VAL A 178 4.09 -4.03 -7.34
N VAL A 179 3.63 -4.89 -8.26
CA VAL A 179 2.30 -5.52 -8.18
C VAL A 179 2.17 -6.37 -6.92
N GLY A 180 3.21 -7.17 -6.61
CA GLY A 180 3.26 -7.95 -5.36
C GLY A 180 3.23 -7.05 -4.12
N GLY A 181 3.96 -5.94 -4.14
CA GLY A 181 3.94 -4.95 -3.06
C GLY A 181 2.55 -4.33 -2.85
N TRP A 182 1.88 -3.89 -3.92
CA TRP A 182 0.51 -3.37 -3.82
C TRP A 182 -0.48 -4.40 -3.28
N ALA A 183 -0.38 -5.64 -3.76
CA ALA A 183 -1.26 -6.72 -3.30
C ALA A 183 -1.08 -6.99 -1.80
N LEU A 184 0.15 -7.07 -1.32
CA LEU A 184 0.47 -7.27 0.10
C LEU A 184 0.04 -6.09 0.97
N GLY A 185 0.32 -4.85 0.53
CA GLY A 185 -0.10 -3.65 1.25
C GLY A 185 -1.61 -3.53 1.37
N LEU A 186 -2.34 -3.80 0.27
CA LEU A 186 -3.81 -3.78 0.28
C LEU A 186 -4.40 -4.93 1.10
N LEU A 187 -3.77 -6.11 1.08
CA LEU A 187 -4.13 -7.25 1.91
C LEU A 187 -4.01 -6.89 3.40
N ALA A 188 -2.88 -6.30 3.81
CA ALA A 188 -2.67 -5.87 5.19
C ALA A 188 -3.72 -4.83 5.64
N ALA A 189 -3.97 -3.78 4.83
CA ALA A 189 -4.98 -2.78 5.12
C ALA A 189 -6.39 -3.39 5.21
N GLY A 190 -6.73 -4.33 4.33
CA GLY A 190 -8.01 -5.03 4.31
C GLY A 190 -8.23 -5.92 5.54
N ILE A 191 -7.22 -6.67 5.96
CA ILE A 191 -7.28 -7.53 7.16
C ILE A 191 -7.51 -6.67 8.41
N ILE A 192 -6.72 -5.62 8.59
CA ILE A 192 -6.82 -4.74 9.76
C ILE A 192 -8.16 -4.01 9.78
N PHE A 193 -8.63 -3.54 8.64
CA PHE A 193 -9.94 -2.91 8.55
C PHE A 193 -11.08 -3.88 8.90
N ALA A 194 -11.03 -5.11 8.37
CA ALA A 194 -12.01 -6.16 8.69
C ALA A 194 -11.99 -6.51 10.18
N TRP A 195 -10.81 -6.58 10.78
CA TRP A 195 -10.68 -6.78 12.22
C TRP A 195 -11.27 -5.61 13.03
N GLY A 196 -10.93 -4.37 12.65
CA GLY A 196 -11.49 -3.18 13.31
C GLY A 196 -13.00 -3.09 13.25
N GLN A 197 -13.63 -3.53 12.14
CA GLN A 197 -15.10 -3.60 12.05
C GLN A 197 -15.69 -4.69 12.97
N ARG A 198 -15.05 -5.87 13.05
CA ARG A 198 -15.52 -6.97 13.91
C ARG A 198 -15.37 -6.67 15.40
N SER A 199 -14.33 -5.96 15.80
CA SER A 199 -14.07 -5.56 17.18
C SER A 199 -14.88 -4.32 17.61
N GLY A 200 -15.63 -3.68 16.71
CA GLY A 200 -16.36 -2.43 16.99
C GLY A 200 -15.46 -1.18 17.07
N ALA A 201 -14.16 -1.31 16.84
CA ALA A 201 -13.25 -0.16 16.84
C ALA A 201 -13.48 0.79 15.67
N ILE A 202 -14.04 0.28 14.55
CA ILE A 202 -14.39 1.06 13.37
C ILE A 202 -15.89 0.91 13.10
N GLU A 203 -16.59 2.04 13.03
CA GLU A 203 -18.03 2.05 12.75
C GLU A 203 -18.35 1.47 11.36
N ALA A 204 -19.35 0.59 11.30
CA ALA A 204 -19.90 0.08 10.06
C ALA A 204 -20.63 1.22 9.31
N GLN A 205 -20.48 1.26 7.97
CA GLN A 205 -21.07 2.32 7.14
C GLN A 205 -22.61 2.35 7.16
N HIS A 206 -23.26 1.26 7.61
CA HIS A 206 -24.72 1.14 7.67
C HIS A 206 -25.37 1.87 8.87
N ASP A 207 -24.64 2.09 9.97
CA ASP A 207 -25.21 2.68 11.19
C ASP A 207 -25.52 4.18 11.07
N ILE A 208 -25.05 4.82 10.00
CA ILE A 208 -25.22 6.27 9.80
C ILE A 208 -26.57 6.60 9.18
N VAL A 209 -27.09 5.73 8.30
CA VAL A 209 -28.38 5.94 7.62
C VAL A 209 -29.53 5.80 8.61
N GLY A 210 -29.39 4.90 9.62
CA GLY A 210 -30.41 4.69 10.65
C GLY A 210 -30.51 5.78 11.70
N ARG A 211 -29.45 6.57 11.94
CA ARG A 211 -29.44 7.63 12.97
C ARG A 211 -30.08 8.95 12.52
N HIS A 212 -30.39 9.11 11.24
CA HIS A 212 -30.99 10.33 10.69
C HIS A 212 -32.49 10.22 10.40
N LEU A 213 -33.12 9.07 10.65
CA LEU A 213 -34.54 8.96 10.55
C LEU A 213 -35.18 9.29 11.95
N PRO A 214 -35.98 10.37 12.06
CA PRO A 214 -36.73 10.59 13.28
C PRO A 214 -37.71 9.41 13.50
N PRO A 215 -38.02 9.05 14.74
CA PRO A 215 -38.97 8.00 15.01
C PRO A 215 -40.30 8.33 14.31
N VAL A 216 -40.81 7.40 13.53
CA VAL A 216 -42.14 7.46 12.95
C VAL A 216 -43.09 7.53 14.13
N ARG A 217 -43.78 8.67 14.33
CA ARG A 217 -44.89 8.76 15.28
C ARG A 217 -46.05 7.97 14.66
N GLU A 218 -46.34 6.84 15.25
CA GLU A 218 -47.60 6.15 15.03
C GLU A 218 -48.65 6.95 15.83
N ASP A 219 -49.45 7.76 15.10
CA ASP A 219 -50.68 8.38 15.64
C ASP A 219 -51.84 7.40 15.46
#